data_eb2882f6cf82237aaf00b70b287ce589
#
_entry.id   eb2882f6cf82237aaf00b70b287ce589
#
_cell.length_a   1.000
_cell.length_b   1.000
_cell.length_c   1.000
_cell.angle_alpha   90.00
_cell.angle_beta   90.00
_cell.angle_gamma   90.00
#
_symmetry.space_group_name_H-M   'P 1'
#
loop_
_entity.id
_entity.type
_entity.pdbx_description
1 polymer ?
#
loop_
_entity_poly.entity_id
_entity_poly.type
_entity_poly.pdbx_seq_one_letter_code
_entity_poly.pdbx_strand_id
1 'polypeptide(L)'
;SRGLGDVYKRQLTAEKIFATRHIKSLAKELDTDDLGEVTVIQTGVLGNTGIESSEQVKAIAERVRPQAVIAVDALACSELSNLGRTIQLCNTGISPGSGVENARKELSLSTLGVKCIAIGVPTVIDLCTAAQHIFGQTAPESSENIMVAPKTADKLSENCAKLIAMGINLSLIHI
;
A
#
# COMPACT_ATOMS: atom_id res chain seq x y z
N SER A 1 8.36 17.76 4.45
CA SER A 1 7.67 17.37 3.19
C SER A 1 7.70 15.87 2.89
N ARG A 2 8.18 15.00 3.84
CA ARG A 2 8.36 13.55 3.60
C ARG A 2 7.05 12.72 3.61
N GLY A 3 5.97 13.23 4.20
CA GLY A 3 4.70 12.50 4.27
C GLY A 3 3.76 12.69 3.06
N LEU A 4 3.90 13.77 2.31
CA LEU A 4 2.96 14.11 1.22
C LEU A 4 3.10 13.17 0.00
N GLY A 5 4.32 12.76 -0.35
CA GLY A 5 4.54 11.85 -1.48
C GLY A 5 3.98 10.44 -1.28
N ASP A 6 4.08 9.91 -0.06
CA ASP A 6 3.62 8.55 0.26
C ASP A 6 2.09 8.48 0.37
N VAL A 7 1.45 9.53 0.91
CA VAL A 7 -0.01 9.66 0.96
C VAL A 7 -0.59 9.73 -0.44
N TYR A 8 0.00 10.55 -1.31
CA TYR A 8 -0.43 10.70 -2.70
C TYR A 8 -0.38 9.36 -3.47
N LYS A 9 0.66 8.55 -3.24
CA LYS A 9 0.83 7.25 -3.90
C LYS A 9 -0.22 6.21 -3.50
N ARG A 10 -0.60 6.17 -2.23
CA ARG A 10 -1.65 5.27 -1.72
C ARG A 10 -3.02 5.66 -2.28
N GLN A 11 -3.30 6.95 -2.36
CA GLN A 11 -4.54 7.50 -2.91
C GLN A 11 -4.72 7.12 -4.39
N LEU A 12 -3.65 7.19 -5.20
CA LEU A 12 -3.70 6.89 -6.63
C LEU A 12 -4.21 5.49 -6.97
N THR A 13 -3.90 4.48 -6.16
CA THR A 13 -4.40 3.11 -6.38
C THR A 13 -5.86 3.00 -5.99
N ALA A 14 -6.22 3.50 -4.81
CA ALA A 14 -7.58 3.43 -4.28
C ALA A 14 -8.59 4.14 -5.18
N GLU A 15 -8.24 5.30 -5.76
CA GLU A 15 -9.10 6.04 -6.70
C GLU A 15 -9.40 5.27 -8.00
N LYS A 16 -8.59 4.27 -8.35
CA LYS A 16 -8.72 3.47 -9.58
C LYS A 16 -9.38 2.11 -9.36
N ILE A 17 -9.68 1.75 -8.12
CA ILE A 17 -10.36 0.49 -7.78
C ILE A 17 -11.87 0.73 -7.78
N PHE A 18 -12.62 -0.15 -8.41
CA PHE A 18 -14.08 -0.09 -8.41
C PHE A 18 -14.66 -0.57 -7.07
N ALA A 19 -15.24 0.35 -6.32
CA ALA A 19 -15.98 0.04 -5.10
C ALA A 19 -17.39 -0.44 -5.48
N THR A 20 -17.64 -1.73 -5.36
CA THR A 20 -18.87 -2.38 -5.85
C THR A 20 -19.88 -2.69 -4.75
N ARG A 21 -19.47 -2.67 -3.48
CA ARG A 21 -20.34 -3.05 -2.35
C ARG A 21 -21.67 -2.30 -2.33
N HIS A 22 -21.67 -0.99 -2.64
CA HIS A 22 -22.90 -0.19 -2.66
C HIS A 22 -23.82 -0.53 -3.84
N ILE A 23 -23.28 -1.05 -4.94
CA ILE A 23 -24.06 -1.41 -6.14
C ILE A 23 -25.04 -2.52 -5.80
N LYS A 24 -24.60 -3.58 -5.13
CA LYS A 24 -25.47 -4.69 -4.68
C LYS A 24 -26.59 -4.24 -3.76
N SER A 25 -26.38 -3.18 -2.97
CA SER A 25 -27.43 -2.66 -2.07
C SER A 25 -28.44 -1.75 -2.76
N LEU A 26 -28.05 -1.06 -3.83
CA LEU A 26 -28.85 -0.06 -4.52
C LEU A 26 -29.53 -0.58 -5.79
N ALA A 27 -28.87 -1.48 -6.50
CA ALA A 27 -29.30 -1.96 -7.81
C ALA A 27 -29.97 -3.35 -7.71
N LYS A 28 -31.08 -3.44 -7.01
CA LYS A 28 -31.85 -4.71 -6.85
C LYS A 28 -32.40 -5.28 -8.16
N GLU A 29 -32.46 -4.49 -9.21
CA GLU A 29 -32.99 -4.87 -10.53
C GLU A 29 -31.87 -5.31 -11.50
N LEU A 30 -30.60 -5.13 -11.14
CA LEU A 30 -29.48 -5.55 -11.96
C LEU A 30 -29.00 -6.93 -11.52
N ASP A 31 -28.72 -7.78 -12.49
CA ASP A 31 -28.01 -9.04 -12.23
C ASP A 31 -26.58 -8.71 -11.78
N THR A 32 -26.32 -8.88 -10.50
CA THR A 32 -25.04 -8.57 -9.86
C THR A 32 -24.45 -9.80 -9.18
N ASP A 33 -24.93 -10.99 -9.50
CA ASP A 33 -24.53 -12.23 -8.81
C ASP A 33 -23.05 -12.53 -9.02
N ASP A 34 -22.51 -12.23 -10.20
CA ASP A 34 -21.11 -12.41 -10.53
C ASP A 34 -20.20 -11.26 -10.04
N LEU A 35 -20.77 -10.23 -9.41
CA LEU A 35 -20.00 -9.07 -8.96
C LEU A 35 -19.50 -9.26 -7.53
N GLY A 36 -18.19 -9.34 -7.33
CA GLY A 36 -17.57 -9.34 -6.01
C GLY A 36 -17.89 -8.04 -5.22
N GLU A 37 -18.10 -8.14 -3.91
CA GLU A 37 -18.29 -6.96 -3.06
C GLU A 37 -16.94 -6.35 -2.67
N VAL A 38 -16.65 -5.17 -3.19
CA VAL A 38 -15.40 -4.44 -2.93
C VAL A 38 -15.69 -3.14 -2.17
N THR A 39 -15.03 -2.98 -1.02
CA THR A 39 -14.96 -1.73 -0.26
C THR A 39 -13.57 -1.16 -0.38
N VAL A 40 -13.44 0.09 -0.77
CA VAL A 40 -12.16 0.79 -0.90
C VAL A 40 -12.05 1.84 0.20
N ILE A 41 -10.92 1.88 0.88
CA ILE A 41 -10.61 2.89 1.89
C ILE A 41 -9.24 3.50 1.64
N GLN A 42 -9.15 4.79 1.87
CA GLN A 42 -7.90 5.53 1.88
C GLN A 42 -7.63 5.94 3.33
N THR A 43 -6.63 5.30 3.95
CA THR A 43 -6.24 5.69 5.30
C THR A 43 -5.42 6.98 5.27
N GLY A 44 -5.68 7.87 6.20
CA GLY A 44 -4.89 9.08 6.38
C GLY A 44 -3.55 8.82 7.07
N VAL A 45 -2.73 9.85 7.15
CA VAL A 45 -1.49 9.84 7.94
C VAL A 45 -1.82 10.13 9.40
N LEU A 46 -1.19 9.41 10.32
CA LEU A 46 -1.37 9.61 11.78
C LEU A 46 -1.28 11.09 12.19
N GLY A 47 -0.29 11.81 11.65
CA GLY A 47 -0.11 13.23 11.97
C GLY A 47 -1.26 14.14 11.55
N ASN A 48 -2.08 13.73 10.58
CA ASN A 48 -3.23 14.49 10.10
C ASN A 48 -4.54 14.05 10.74
N THR A 49 -4.67 12.75 11.02
CA THR A 49 -5.92 12.15 11.49
C THR A 49 -5.95 11.89 12.98
N GLY A 50 -4.78 11.79 13.61
CA GLY A 50 -4.63 11.33 15.01
C GLY A 50 -4.97 9.84 15.19
N ILE A 51 -5.21 9.08 14.10
CA ILE A 51 -5.62 7.68 14.14
C ILE A 51 -4.65 6.85 13.29
N GLU A 52 -4.14 5.75 13.84
CA GLU A 52 -3.30 4.82 13.08
C GLU A 52 -4.08 4.19 11.93
N SER A 53 -3.40 3.97 10.79
CA SER A 53 -4.00 3.30 9.63
C SER A 53 -4.54 1.91 9.98
N SER A 54 -3.85 1.18 10.85
CA SER A 54 -4.29 -0.13 11.33
C SER A 54 -5.59 -0.08 12.13
N GLU A 55 -5.80 0.96 12.93
CA GLU A 55 -7.04 1.16 13.68
C GLU A 55 -8.21 1.49 12.76
N GLN A 56 -7.98 2.34 11.75
CA GLN A 56 -8.99 2.66 10.74
C GLN A 56 -9.41 1.42 9.96
N VAL A 57 -8.43 0.62 9.48
CA VAL A 57 -8.70 -0.62 8.74
C VAL A 57 -9.44 -1.63 9.60
N LYS A 58 -9.01 -1.82 10.86
CA LYS A 58 -9.64 -2.75 11.80
C LYS A 58 -11.10 -2.40 12.06
N ALA A 59 -11.39 -1.14 12.39
CA ALA A 59 -12.76 -0.69 12.65
C ALA A 59 -13.69 -0.91 11.44
N ILE A 60 -13.19 -0.68 10.23
CA ILE A 60 -13.96 -0.91 9.00
C ILE A 60 -14.10 -2.40 8.72
N ALA A 61 -13.04 -3.20 8.91
CA ALA A 61 -13.10 -4.65 8.72
C ALA A 61 -14.10 -5.32 9.67
N GLU A 62 -14.16 -4.90 10.92
CA GLU A 62 -15.16 -5.37 11.89
C GLU A 62 -16.61 -5.08 11.44
N ARG A 63 -16.82 -3.93 10.80
CA ARG A 63 -18.14 -3.51 10.30
C ARG A 63 -18.51 -4.18 8.98
N VAL A 64 -17.57 -4.27 8.05
CA VAL A 64 -17.78 -4.80 6.69
C VAL A 64 -17.72 -6.32 6.66
N ARG A 65 -16.89 -6.93 7.54
CA ARG A 65 -16.62 -8.36 7.62
C ARG A 65 -16.17 -8.96 6.29
N PRO A 66 -15.09 -8.42 5.69
CA PRO A 66 -14.61 -8.89 4.40
C PRO A 66 -14.00 -10.29 4.52
N GLN A 67 -13.95 -11.04 3.42
CA GLN A 67 -13.25 -12.33 3.35
C GLN A 67 -11.73 -12.15 3.35
N ALA A 68 -11.25 -11.03 2.80
CA ALA A 68 -9.84 -10.66 2.81
C ALA A 68 -9.66 -9.13 2.75
N VAL A 69 -8.51 -8.67 3.21
CA VAL A 69 -8.06 -7.27 3.08
C VAL A 69 -6.86 -7.25 2.14
N ILE A 70 -6.90 -6.39 1.13
CA ILE A 70 -5.75 -6.10 0.27
C ILE A 70 -5.19 -4.75 0.71
N ALA A 71 -3.96 -4.75 1.24
CA ALA A 71 -3.25 -3.55 1.65
C ALA A 71 -2.20 -3.16 0.61
N VAL A 72 -2.26 -1.93 0.10
CA VAL A 72 -1.29 -1.42 -0.87
C VAL A 72 -0.46 -0.33 -0.21
N ASP A 73 0.87 -0.46 -0.24
CA ASP A 73 1.78 0.53 0.35
C ASP A 73 3.06 0.72 -0.46
N ALA A 74 3.71 1.86 -0.23
CA ALA A 74 5.05 2.14 -0.72
C ALA A 74 6.09 1.56 0.26
N LEU A 75 7.08 0.85 -0.26
CA LEU A 75 8.10 0.20 0.55
C LEU A 75 9.45 0.90 0.44
N ALA A 76 10.24 0.80 1.50
CA ALA A 76 11.68 1.01 1.41
C ALA A 76 12.32 -0.23 0.76
N CYS A 77 13.31 0.01 -0.09
CA CYS A 77 14.01 -1.01 -0.87
C CYS A 77 15.33 -1.39 -0.18
N SER A 78 15.63 -2.66 -0.07
CA SER A 78 16.94 -3.16 0.37
C SER A 78 17.92 -3.37 -0.78
N GLU A 79 17.40 -3.51 -2.01
CA GLU A 79 18.18 -3.79 -3.21
C GLU A 79 17.92 -2.72 -4.27
N LEU A 80 18.97 -2.01 -4.72
CA LEU A 80 18.86 -0.94 -5.71
C LEU A 80 18.22 -1.42 -7.04
N SER A 81 18.43 -2.68 -7.41
CA SER A 81 17.88 -3.31 -8.61
C SER A 81 16.36 -3.40 -8.59
N ASN A 82 15.74 -3.44 -7.41
CA ASN A 82 14.30 -3.54 -7.21
C ASN A 82 13.62 -2.17 -7.14
N LEU A 83 14.40 -1.09 -6.94
CA LEU A 83 13.87 0.25 -6.77
C LEU A 83 13.06 0.69 -7.97
N GLY A 84 11.73 0.77 -7.78
CA GLY A 84 10.80 1.17 -8.80
C GLY A 84 10.61 0.19 -9.97
N ARG A 85 11.03 -1.05 -9.83
CA ARG A 85 10.98 -2.06 -10.90
C ARG A 85 10.19 -3.30 -10.56
N THR A 86 9.82 -3.46 -9.30
CA THR A 86 9.11 -4.65 -8.80
C THR A 86 7.84 -4.28 -8.09
N ILE A 87 6.85 -5.16 -8.13
CA ILE A 87 5.68 -5.17 -7.27
C ILE A 87 5.80 -6.43 -6.42
N GLN A 88 5.83 -6.26 -5.11
CA GLN A 88 5.98 -7.35 -4.17
C GLN A 88 4.62 -7.73 -3.59
N LEU A 89 4.30 -9.03 -3.58
CA LEU A 89 3.08 -9.55 -2.98
C LEU A 89 3.46 -10.48 -1.84
N CYS A 90 2.76 -10.34 -0.72
CA CYS A 90 2.91 -11.25 0.39
C CYS A 90 1.57 -11.46 1.13
N ASN A 91 1.44 -12.61 1.80
CA ASN A 91 0.26 -12.98 2.57
C ASN A 91 0.50 -12.98 4.09
N THR A 92 1.66 -12.53 4.54
CA THR A 92 2.02 -12.48 5.96
C THR A 92 1.56 -11.19 6.64
N GLY A 93 1.23 -10.17 5.87
CA GLY A 93 0.84 -8.86 6.37
C GLY A 93 1.82 -7.75 5.98
N ILE A 94 1.52 -6.54 6.40
CA ILE A 94 2.33 -5.35 6.14
C ILE A 94 2.21 -4.38 7.31
N SER A 95 3.31 -3.68 7.62
CA SER A 95 3.32 -2.58 8.59
C SER A 95 3.39 -1.24 7.82
N PRO A 96 2.25 -0.60 7.52
CA PRO A 96 2.22 0.59 6.69
C PRO A 96 3.07 1.71 7.27
N GLY A 97 4.02 2.21 6.47
CA GLY A 97 4.89 3.31 6.89
C GLY A 97 6.00 2.95 7.89
N SER A 98 6.33 1.68 8.05
CA SER A 98 7.42 1.20 8.92
C SER A 98 8.83 1.60 8.46
N GLY A 99 8.98 2.15 7.27
CA GLY A 99 10.27 2.67 6.77
C GLY A 99 10.80 3.90 7.52
N VAL A 100 10.15 4.35 8.60
CA VAL A 100 10.55 5.50 9.42
C VAL A 100 10.36 5.14 10.89
N GLU A 101 11.31 4.46 11.50
CA GLU A 101 11.57 4.25 12.95
C GLU A 101 10.39 4.17 13.95
N ASN A 102 9.16 3.97 13.51
CA ASN A 102 8.02 3.82 14.39
C ASN A 102 7.52 2.37 14.37
N ALA A 103 7.42 1.74 15.52
CA ALA A 103 6.74 0.47 15.73
C ALA A 103 5.25 0.62 15.40
N ARG A 104 4.91 0.62 14.11
CA ARG A 104 3.52 0.71 13.64
C ARG A 104 2.85 -0.65 13.71
N LYS A 105 1.58 -0.65 14.07
CA LYS A 105 0.80 -1.88 14.15
C LYS A 105 0.67 -2.49 12.76
N GLU A 106 0.97 -3.77 12.66
CA GLU A 106 0.89 -4.56 11.45
C GLU A 106 -0.57 -4.77 11.02
N LEU A 107 -0.79 -4.82 9.71
CA LEU A 107 -2.01 -5.33 9.09
C LEU A 107 -1.76 -6.78 8.70
N SER A 108 -2.24 -7.72 9.49
CA SER A 108 -2.06 -9.16 9.30
C SER A 108 -3.30 -9.94 9.75
N LEU A 109 -3.31 -11.23 9.52
CA LEU A 109 -4.37 -12.11 10.01
C LEU A 109 -4.52 -12.03 11.52
N SER A 110 -3.40 -11.92 12.26
CA SER A 110 -3.41 -11.87 13.73
C SER A 110 -4.02 -10.57 14.27
N THR A 111 -3.87 -9.45 13.57
CA THR A 111 -4.35 -8.13 14.02
C THR A 111 -5.76 -7.82 13.54
N LEU A 112 -6.12 -8.30 12.34
CA LEU A 112 -7.41 -8.02 11.70
C LEU A 112 -8.44 -9.14 11.86
N GLY A 113 -8.00 -10.36 12.17
CA GLY A 113 -8.87 -11.55 12.20
C GLY A 113 -9.32 -12.05 10.82
N VAL A 114 -8.84 -11.43 9.73
CA VAL A 114 -9.13 -11.79 8.35
C VAL A 114 -7.84 -11.90 7.54
N LYS A 115 -7.86 -12.64 6.44
CA LYS A 115 -6.71 -12.78 5.55
C LYS A 115 -6.26 -11.40 5.06
N CYS A 116 -4.95 -11.15 5.10
CA CYS A 116 -4.36 -9.91 4.60
C CYS A 116 -3.39 -10.24 3.47
N ILE A 117 -3.58 -9.60 2.32
CA ILE A 117 -2.68 -9.65 1.17
C ILE A 117 -2.04 -8.28 1.06
N ALA A 118 -0.73 -8.23 1.17
CA ALA A 118 0.03 -7.00 1.04
C ALA A 118 0.60 -6.88 -0.38
N ILE A 119 0.45 -5.70 -0.97
CA ILE A 119 1.03 -5.33 -2.26
C ILE A 119 1.94 -4.13 -2.00
N GLY A 120 3.23 -4.32 -2.18
CA GLY A 120 4.23 -3.30 -1.91
C GLY A 120 4.98 -2.88 -3.18
N VAL A 121 5.24 -1.58 -3.31
CA VAL A 121 6.06 -1.03 -4.38
C VAL A 121 7.28 -0.36 -3.79
N PRO A 122 8.51 -0.88 -4.02
CA PRO A 122 9.74 -0.23 -3.58
C PRO A 122 9.93 1.11 -4.30
N THR A 123 9.74 2.22 -3.61
CA THR A 123 9.79 3.57 -4.20
C THR A 123 10.91 4.45 -3.66
N VAL A 124 11.50 4.05 -2.54
CA VAL A 124 12.60 4.74 -1.88
C VAL A 124 13.65 3.73 -1.41
N ILE A 125 14.88 4.17 -1.28
CA ILE A 125 15.99 3.39 -0.71
C ILE A 125 16.73 4.27 0.30
N ASP A 126 17.23 3.66 1.35
CA ASP A 126 18.12 4.34 2.29
C ASP A 126 19.43 4.78 1.59
N LEU A 127 19.92 5.99 1.91
CA LEU A 127 21.10 6.53 1.25
C LEU A 127 22.35 5.70 1.52
N CYS A 128 22.50 5.16 2.73
CA CYS A 128 23.65 4.32 3.07
C CYS A 128 23.63 3.03 2.28
N THR A 129 22.45 2.39 2.18
CA THR A 129 22.23 1.21 1.35
C THR A 129 22.50 1.49 -0.13
N ALA A 130 22.03 2.61 -0.65
CA ALA A 130 22.27 3.01 -2.04
C ALA A 130 23.77 3.25 -2.31
N ALA A 131 24.48 3.93 -1.40
CA ALA A 131 25.91 4.18 -1.51
C ALA A 131 26.73 2.87 -1.50
N GLN A 132 26.36 1.95 -0.62
CA GLN A 132 27.00 0.62 -0.57
C GLN A 132 26.82 -0.13 -1.90
N HIS A 133 25.63 -0.11 -2.50
CA HIS A 133 25.38 -0.76 -3.78
C HIS A 133 26.10 -0.10 -4.97
N ILE A 134 26.25 1.23 -4.96
CA ILE A 134 26.82 1.97 -6.09
C ILE A 134 28.35 2.04 -6.00
N PHE A 135 28.87 2.31 -4.81
CA PHE A 135 30.29 2.62 -4.60
C PHE A 135 31.05 1.55 -3.83
N GLY A 136 30.36 0.56 -3.26
CA GLY A 136 30.99 -0.43 -2.36
C GLY A 136 31.49 0.17 -1.04
N GLN A 137 31.05 1.37 -0.69
CA GLN A 137 31.48 2.10 0.49
C GLN A 137 30.31 2.42 1.40
N THR A 138 30.56 2.41 2.71
CA THR A 138 29.58 2.86 3.70
C THR A 138 29.51 4.37 3.68
N ALA A 139 28.30 4.92 3.64
CA ALA A 139 28.10 6.36 3.75
C ALA A 139 28.42 6.84 5.19
N PRO A 140 28.76 8.13 5.37
CA PRO A 140 29.00 8.70 6.71
C PRO A 140 27.78 8.55 7.63
N GLU A 141 27.98 8.45 8.94
CA GLU A 141 26.91 8.39 9.96
C GLU A 141 25.92 9.57 9.86
N SER A 142 26.41 10.75 9.40
CA SER A 142 25.55 11.90 9.13
C SER A 142 24.48 11.66 8.04
N SER A 143 24.58 10.57 7.31
CA SER A 143 23.64 10.17 6.24
C SER A 143 22.53 9.25 6.73
N GLU A 144 22.53 8.87 7.99
CA GLU A 144 21.48 8.05 8.59
C GLU A 144 20.11 8.71 8.43
N ASN A 145 19.10 7.91 8.20
CA ASN A 145 17.71 8.35 8.01
C ASN A 145 17.45 9.21 6.75
N ILE A 146 18.39 9.27 5.79
CA ILE A 146 18.17 9.91 4.51
C ILE A 146 17.63 8.87 3.51
N MET A 147 16.42 9.12 3.02
CA MET A 147 15.81 8.30 1.97
C MET A 147 15.93 9.00 0.62
N VAL A 148 16.32 8.24 -0.39
CA VAL A 148 16.43 8.71 -1.78
C VAL A 148 15.40 8.02 -2.67
N ALA A 149 14.93 8.73 -3.67
CA ALA A 149 13.98 8.23 -4.65
C ALA A 149 14.45 8.57 -6.07
N PRO A 150 14.07 7.78 -7.08
CA PRO A 150 14.32 8.12 -8.48
C PRO A 150 13.66 9.46 -8.87
N LYS A 151 14.26 10.20 -9.79
CA LYS A 151 13.66 11.43 -10.35
C LYS A 151 12.27 11.19 -10.96
N THR A 152 12.01 9.98 -11.42
CA THR A 152 10.75 9.55 -12.03
C THR A 152 9.78 8.92 -11.05
N ALA A 153 10.01 9.05 -9.73
CA ALA A 153 9.23 8.36 -8.70
C ALA A 153 7.72 8.61 -8.79
N ASP A 154 7.30 9.83 -9.17
CA ASP A 154 5.87 10.16 -9.30
C ASP A 154 5.23 9.42 -10.48
N LYS A 155 5.84 9.47 -11.67
CA LYS A 155 5.35 8.76 -12.85
C LYS A 155 5.35 7.24 -12.65
N LEU A 156 6.38 6.73 -11.99
CA LEU A 156 6.48 5.33 -11.63
C LEU A 156 5.35 4.92 -10.70
N SER A 157 5.11 5.70 -9.66
CA SER A 157 4.02 5.44 -8.69
C SER A 157 2.65 5.46 -9.37
N GLU A 158 2.42 6.38 -10.29
CA GLU A 158 1.19 6.43 -11.09
C GLU A 158 1.02 5.17 -11.95
N ASN A 159 2.07 4.73 -12.63
CA ASN A 159 2.02 3.54 -13.48
C ASN A 159 1.81 2.27 -12.64
N CYS A 160 2.50 2.14 -11.50
CA CYS A 160 2.29 1.03 -10.58
C CYS A 160 0.87 1.02 -10.01
N ALA A 161 0.34 2.18 -9.65
CA ALA A 161 -1.03 2.31 -9.15
C ALA A 161 -2.07 1.86 -10.20
N LYS A 162 -1.87 2.23 -11.47
CA LYS A 162 -2.71 1.77 -12.59
C LYS A 162 -2.65 0.26 -12.75
N LEU A 163 -1.44 -0.31 -12.75
CA LEU A 163 -1.23 -1.74 -12.93
C LEU A 163 -1.84 -2.56 -11.78
N ILE A 164 -1.62 -2.14 -10.54
CA ILE A 164 -2.17 -2.78 -9.35
C ILE A 164 -3.70 -2.71 -9.38
N ALA A 165 -4.27 -1.53 -9.65
CA ALA A 165 -5.72 -1.36 -9.72
C ALA A 165 -6.35 -2.20 -10.84
N MET A 166 -5.71 -2.29 -12.00
CA MET A 166 -6.17 -3.19 -13.08
C MET A 166 -6.17 -4.64 -12.63
N GLY A 167 -5.08 -5.11 -12.01
CA GLY A 167 -5.00 -6.48 -11.50
C GLY A 167 -6.07 -6.78 -10.45
N ILE A 168 -6.29 -5.86 -9.50
CA ILE A 168 -7.33 -6.00 -8.47
C ILE A 168 -8.72 -6.01 -9.11
N ASN A 169 -9.03 -5.05 -9.98
CA ASN A 169 -10.33 -4.96 -10.62
C ASN A 169 -10.65 -6.22 -11.44
N LEU A 170 -9.68 -6.73 -12.22
CA LEU A 170 -9.86 -7.95 -12.98
C LEU A 170 -10.07 -9.18 -12.10
N SER A 171 -9.33 -9.29 -10.98
CA SER A 171 -9.43 -10.45 -10.09
C SER A 171 -10.67 -10.45 -9.21
N LEU A 172 -11.23 -9.28 -8.87
CA LEU A 172 -12.37 -9.18 -7.93
C LEU A 172 -13.72 -8.99 -8.62
N ILE A 173 -13.74 -8.57 -9.89
CA ILE A 173 -14.97 -8.35 -10.65
C ILE A 173 -15.33 -9.56 -11.51
N HIS A 174 -14.39 -10.48 -11.74
CA HIS A 174 -14.55 -11.65 -12.59
C HIS A 174 -14.44 -12.99 -11.83
N ILE A 175 -14.78 -13.01 -10.54
CA ILE A 175 -14.84 -14.27 -9.75
C ILE A 175 -16.26 -14.80 -9.74
#